data_7d58b8f04aca899bac7f9762cbb4eb31
#
_entry.id   7d58b8f04aca899bac7f9762cbb4eb31
#
_cell.length_a   1.000
_cell.length_b   1.000
_cell.length_c   1.000
_cell.angle_alpha   90.00
_cell.angle_beta   90.00
_cell.angle_gamma   90.00
#
_symmetry.space_group_name_H-M   'P 1'
#
loop_
_entity.id
_entity.type
_entity.pdbx_description
1 polymer ?
#
loop_
_entity_poly.entity_id
_entity_poly.type
_entity_poly.pdbx_seq_one_letter_code
_entity_poly.pdbx_strand_id
1 'polypeptide(L)'
;MAHFLQNPRSSCALGGAFATVSRVDGIAPIYHTGPGCGLQTASTGGYPTNFVGSGIPCSNMLEKNVVFGGVNRLRDEINGALELIDAEMFYILTGCAADIIGDNTTDLAEEYKDAGVPMVFLETGGFKGNNLIGHQLVMESFANKVADKEFKKDEKMVNILGIVPGHELTWAGNLDEITRLLEKLGLKVNTFFVPGQGVASIRRSSSAALNIILSPWLCKGAEKAYADNFGIPSYRYPGTPIGPTATGEFLRGVGEAMRLDKELVEKVITEEEIRVYAYLEAAARNITRHHIGVVGDTNTALAATRFLANDYNQIPRVVIITDDVVKKADKEAILAEFDKLEIAVKPEVVFEGDQFRIREKLKSYDLTMILGSTYEKETAGELGIAQATISMPSTDRVVLNHKYAGYEGCITLVEDTYYNY
;
A
#
# COMPACT_ATOMS: atom_id res chain seq x y z
N MET A 1 -17.33 -20.90 -13.82
CA MET A 1 -18.31 -20.75 -12.72
C MET A 1 -17.94 -19.50 -11.96
N ALA A 2 -18.89 -18.63 -11.64
CA ALA A 2 -18.64 -17.53 -10.74
C ALA A 2 -18.28 -18.13 -9.37
N HIS A 3 -17.06 -17.88 -8.89
CA HIS A 3 -16.67 -18.29 -7.56
C HIS A 3 -17.11 -17.17 -6.59
N PHE A 4 -18.02 -17.49 -5.68
CA PHE A 4 -18.29 -16.62 -4.54
C PHE A 4 -17.11 -16.70 -3.57
N LEU A 5 -16.60 -15.56 -3.16
CA LEU A 5 -15.55 -15.48 -2.15
C LEU A 5 -16.19 -15.35 -0.76
N GLN A 6 -15.72 -16.12 0.19
CA GLN A 6 -16.03 -15.90 1.60
C GLN A 6 -15.14 -14.78 2.11
N ASN A 7 -15.75 -13.74 2.72
CA ASN A 7 -15.06 -12.60 3.32
C ASN A 7 -14.00 -11.98 2.38
N PRO A 8 -14.40 -11.32 1.27
CA PRO A 8 -13.47 -10.70 0.35
C PRO A 8 -12.60 -9.65 1.07
N ARG A 9 -11.31 -9.63 0.78
CA ARG A 9 -10.31 -8.75 1.42
C ARG A 9 -9.97 -7.51 0.60
N SER A 10 -10.42 -7.46 -0.63
CA SER A 10 -10.12 -6.38 -1.57
C SER A 10 -11.40 -5.73 -2.08
N SER A 11 -11.33 -4.44 -2.36
CA SER A 11 -12.35 -3.70 -3.10
C SER A 11 -12.00 -3.66 -4.59
N CYS A 12 -12.84 -2.99 -5.41
CA CYS A 12 -12.57 -2.75 -6.82
C CYS A 12 -11.59 -1.57 -7.04
N ALA A 13 -11.22 -1.32 -8.31
CA ALA A 13 -10.31 -0.24 -8.68
C ALA A 13 -10.79 1.14 -8.22
N LEU A 14 -12.10 1.43 -8.28
CA LEU A 14 -12.66 2.68 -7.76
C LEU A 14 -12.39 2.84 -6.25
N GLY A 15 -12.64 1.80 -5.46
CA GLY A 15 -12.38 1.82 -4.02
C GLY A 15 -10.90 1.97 -3.68
N GLY A 16 -10.02 1.33 -4.46
CA GLY A 16 -8.57 1.47 -4.29
C GLY A 16 -8.03 2.85 -4.67
N ALA A 17 -8.55 3.44 -5.75
CA ALA A 17 -8.23 4.80 -6.13
C ALA A 17 -8.68 5.79 -5.05
N PHE A 18 -9.91 5.66 -4.56
CA PHE A 18 -10.41 6.46 -3.45
C PHE A 18 -9.54 6.32 -2.20
N ALA A 19 -9.23 5.08 -1.79
CA ALA A 19 -8.40 4.81 -0.63
C ALA A 19 -7.02 5.48 -0.73
N THR A 20 -6.49 5.62 -1.92
CA THR A 20 -5.20 6.28 -2.17
C THR A 20 -5.32 7.80 -2.13
N VAL A 21 -6.23 8.39 -2.93
CA VAL A 21 -6.32 9.87 -3.03
C VAL A 21 -6.80 10.52 -1.74
N SER A 22 -7.71 9.86 -1.01
CA SER A 22 -8.26 10.38 0.25
C SER A 22 -7.25 10.45 1.40
N ARG A 23 -6.06 9.89 1.22
CA ARG A 23 -4.94 9.97 2.19
C ARG A 23 -3.88 10.99 1.81
N VAL A 24 -4.09 11.71 0.71
CA VAL A 24 -3.24 12.84 0.34
C VAL A 24 -3.89 14.11 0.85
N ASP A 25 -3.19 14.83 1.71
CA ASP A 25 -3.67 16.13 2.21
C ASP A 25 -3.92 17.10 1.05
N GLY A 26 -5.05 17.80 1.10
CA GLY A 26 -5.46 18.76 0.09
C GLY A 26 -6.18 18.15 -1.13
N ILE A 27 -6.36 16.83 -1.24
CA ILE A 27 -7.14 16.22 -2.32
C ILE A 27 -8.57 15.89 -1.86
N ALA A 28 -9.56 16.34 -2.65
CA ALA A 28 -10.96 15.93 -2.52
C ALA A 28 -11.35 14.98 -3.65
N PRO A 29 -11.75 13.72 -3.36
CA PRO A 29 -12.29 12.82 -4.36
C PRO A 29 -13.78 13.12 -4.64
N ILE A 30 -14.18 13.04 -5.92
CA ILE A 30 -15.57 13.10 -6.36
C ILE A 30 -15.86 11.85 -7.19
N TYR A 31 -16.95 11.15 -6.88
CA TYR A 31 -17.37 9.96 -7.61
C TYR A 31 -18.29 10.29 -8.78
N HIS A 32 -17.96 9.73 -9.94
CA HIS A 32 -18.88 9.69 -11.08
C HIS A 32 -19.41 8.28 -11.29
N THR A 33 -20.48 7.95 -10.56
CA THR A 33 -21.05 6.60 -10.53
C THR A 33 -22.46 6.59 -9.93
N GLY A 34 -23.05 5.41 -9.82
CA GLY A 34 -24.31 5.22 -9.10
C GLY A 34 -24.17 5.36 -7.57
N PRO A 35 -25.26 5.63 -6.86
CA PRO A 35 -25.24 5.94 -5.42
C PRO A 35 -24.74 4.77 -4.56
N GLY A 36 -24.90 3.53 -5.02
CA GLY A 36 -24.46 2.34 -4.29
C GLY A 36 -22.94 2.30 -4.05
N CYS A 37 -22.13 2.78 -5.00
CA CYS A 37 -20.68 2.84 -4.83
C CYS A 37 -20.25 3.86 -3.76
N GLY A 38 -20.90 5.05 -3.76
CA GLY A 38 -20.69 6.07 -2.74
C GLY A 38 -21.08 5.58 -1.34
N LEU A 39 -22.25 4.97 -1.22
CA LEU A 39 -22.73 4.40 0.05
C LEU A 39 -21.82 3.28 0.55
N GLN A 40 -21.41 2.35 -0.33
CA GLN A 40 -20.50 1.25 0.04
C GLN A 40 -19.18 1.77 0.58
N THR A 41 -18.58 2.75 -0.07
CA THR A 41 -17.31 3.34 0.38
C THR A 41 -17.49 4.10 1.70
N ALA A 42 -18.56 4.83 1.87
CA ALA A 42 -18.87 5.54 3.12
C ALA A 42 -19.16 4.59 4.29
N SER A 43 -19.83 3.45 4.02
CA SER A 43 -20.20 2.48 5.06
C SER A 43 -19.06 1.54 5.49
N THR A 44 -18.12 1.25 4.62
CA THR A 44 -16.96 0.44 4.94
C THR A 44 -15.91 1.18 5.77
N GLY A 45 -16.21 2.37 6.17
CA GLY A 45 -15.64 3.36 7.07
C GLY A 45 -14.39 3.11 7.91
N GLY A 46 -13.57 2.14 7.56
CA GLY A 46 -12.27 1.88 8.18
C GLY A 46 -11.16 2.83 7.71
N TYR A 47 -11.50 3.84 6.94
CA TYR A 47 -10.50 4.77 6.41
C TYR A 47 -10.55 6.10 7.18
N PRO A 48 -9.55 6.39 8.01
CA PRO A 48 -9.38 7.75 8.51
C PRO A 48 -9.06 8.64 7.30
N THR A 49 -10.06 9.32 6.81
CA THR A 49 -9.92 10.36 5.80
C THR A 49 -10.28 11.67 6.46
N ASN A 50 -9.74 12.76 5.98
CA ASN A 50 -10.17 14.10 6.37
C ASN A 50 -11.67 14.34 6.05
N PHE A 51 -12.30 13.40 5.32
CA PHE A 51 -13.69 13.37 4.92
C PHE A 51 -14.58 12.45 5.78
N VAL A 52 -14.08 11.91 6.88
CA VAL A 52 -14.87 11.05 7.78
C VAL A 52 -16.07 11.81 8.31
N GLY A 53 -17.26 11.31 7.98
CA GLY A 53 -18.53 11.83 8.46
C GLY A 53 -19.28 12.76 7.50
N SER A 54 -18.68 13.21 6.40
CA SER A 54 -19.33 14.16 5.46
C SER A 54 -19.91 13.51 4.19
N GLY A 55 -19.73 12.19 4.03
CA GLY A 55 -20.11 11.52 2.78
C GLY A 55 -19.09 11.78 1.65
N ILE A 56 -19.22 11.03 0.58
CA ILE A 56 -18.39 11.20 -0.62
C ILE A 56 -19.21 11.90 -1.66
N PRO A 57 -18.78 13.07 -2.20
CA PRO A 57 -19.44 13.69 -3.34
C PRO A 57 -19.60 12.66 -4.47
N CYS A 58 -20.84 12.48 -4.94
CA CYS A 58 -21.16 11.46 -5.93
C CYS A 58 -22.23 11.97 -6.88
N SER A 59 -22.01 11.85 -8.18
CA SER A 59 -22.97 12.25 -9.20
C SER A 59 -24.31 11.50 -9.13
N ASN A 60 -24.37 10.41 -8.36
CA ASN A 60 -25.58 9.60 -8.15
C ASN A 60 -26.30 9.27 -9.45
N MET A 61 -25.58 8.66 -10.40
CA MET A 61 -26.14 8.24 -11.68
C MET A 61 -27.30 7.27 -11.48
N LEU A 62 -28.42 7.57 -12.10
CA LEU A 62 -29.62 6.73 -12.16
C LEU A 62 -29.77 6.14 -13.57
N GLU A 63 -30.76 5.27 -13.76
CA GLU A 63 -31.03 4.59 -15.04
C GLU A 63 -31.10 5.55 -16.23
N LYS A 64 -31.77 6.70 -16.05
CA LYS A 64 -31.86 7.72 -17.08
C LYS A 64 -30.50 8.29 -17.49
N ASN A 65 -29.55 8.35 -16.55
CA ASN A 65 -28.20 8.85 -16.84
C ASN A 65 -27.36 7.79 -17.57
N VAL A 66 -27.63 6.51 -17.33
CA VAL A 66 -27.01 5.42 -18.10
C VAL A 66 -27.49 5.42 -19.56
N VAL A 67 -28.74 5.80 -19.82
CA VAL A 67 -29.32 5.84 -21.16
C VAL A 67 -28.96 7.13 -21.93
N PHE A 68 -28.97 8.28 -21.26
CA PHE A 68 -28.85 9.60 -21.90
C PHE A 68 -27.54 10.32 -21.58
N GLY A 69 -26.63 9.69 -20.83
CA GLY A 69 -25.38 10.28 -20.36
C GLY A 69 -25.47 10.90 -18.97
N GLY A 70 -24.36 10.82 -18.21
CA GLY A 70 -24.24 11.28 -16.84
C GLY A 70 -23.44 12.57 -16.66
N VAL A 71 -22.82 13.11 -17.74
CA VAL A 71 -21.89 14.26 -17.68
C VAL A 71 -22.53 15.50 -17.03
N ASN A 72 -23.80 15.79 -17.31
CA ASN A 72 -24.49 16.92 -16.67
C ASN A 72 -24.63 16.73 -15.15
N ARG A 73 -24.90 15.50 -14.70
CA ARG A 73 -24.95 15.18 -13.26
C ARG A 73 -23.56 15.33 -12.61
N LEU A 74 -22.52 14.94 -13.33
CA LEU A 74 -21.16 15.13 -12.86
C LEU A 74 -20.80 16.62 -12.74
N ARG A 75 -21.19 17.44 -13.73
CA ARG A 75 -21.01 18.90 -13.69
C ARG A 75 -21.70 19.53 -12.47
N ASP A 76 -22.97 19.17 -12.23
CA ASP A 76 -23.72 19.66 -11.06
C ASP A 76 -23.01 19.29 -9.76
N GLU A 77 -22.51 18.05 -9.65
CA GLU A 77 -21.80 17.57 -8.46
C GLU A 77 -20.45 18.28 -8.27
N ILE A 78 -19.68 18.46 -9.34
CA ILE A 78 -18.41 19.21 -9.28
C ILE A 78 -18.65 20.65 -8.80
N ASN A 79 -19.64 21.34 -9.37
CA ASN A 79 -19.95 22.71 -8.97
C ASN A 79 -20.36 22.79 -7.49
N GLY A 80 -21.19 21.86 -7.02
CA GLY A 80 -21.53 21.77 -5.61
C GLY A 80 -20.34 21.47 -4.70
N ALA A 81 -19.44 20.60 -5.14
CA ALA A 81 -18.21 20.30 -4.39
C ALA A 81 -17.26 21.50 -4.32
N LEU A 82 -17.12 22.26 -5.40
CA LEU A 82 -16.30 23.49 -5.43
C LEU A 82 -16.84 24.59 -4.49
N GLU A 83 -18.14 24.64 -4.25
CA GLU A 83 -18.76 25.58 -3.31
C GLU A 83 -18.59 25.16 -1.84
N LEU A 84 -18.57 23.85 -1.57
CA LEU A 84 -18.69 23.31 -0.21
C LEU A 84 -17.39 22.77 0.37
N ILE A 85 -16.42 22.41 -0.48
CA ILE A 85 -15.19 21.71 -0.06
C ILE A 85 -13.98 22.58 -0.36
N ASP A 86 -13.24 22.92 0.69
CA ASP A 86 -11.94 23.56 0.57
C ASP A 86 -10.86 22.52 0.30
N ALA A 87 -10.39 22.42 -0.95
CA ALA A 87 -9.40 21.49 -1.39
C ALA A 87 -8.39 22.16 -2.36
N GLU A 88 -7.14 21.73 -2.30
CA GLU A 88 -6.11 22.17 -3.25
C GLU A 88 -6.25 21.52 -4.62
N MET A 89 -6.91 20.36 -4.67
CA MET A 89 -7.09 19.57 -5.90
C MET A 89 -8.30 18.64 -5.79
N PHE A 90 -9.02 18.46 -6.89
CA PHE A 90 -10.13 17.52 -6.98
C PHE A 90 -9.76 16.33 -7.86
N TYR A 91 -10.09 15.11 -7.41
CA TYR A 91 -9.94 13.88 -8.18
C TYR A 91 -11.30 13.32 -8.55
N ILE A 92 -11.64 13.33 -9.83
CA ILE A 92 -12.85 12.72 -10.36
C ILE A 92 -12.56 11.26 -10.65
N LEU A 93 -13.20 10.37 -9.92
CA LEU A 93 -13.04 8.92 -10.04
C LEU A 93 -14.30 8.32 -10.64
N THR A 94 -14.17 7.70 -11.84
CA THR A 94 -15.33 7.11 -12.51
C THR A 94 -15.60 5.70 -12.00
N GLY A 95 -16.86 5.32 -11.94
CA GLY A 95 -17.31 3.95 -11.65
C GLY A 95 -17.67 3.18 -12.90
N CYS A 96 -18.10 1.92 -12.72
CA CYS A 96 -18.42 1.01 -13.82
C CYS A 96 -19.45 1.58 -14.80
N ALA A 97 -20.52 2.22 -14.29
CA ALA A 97 -21.57 2.74 -15.13
C ALA A 97 -21.06 3.83 -16.08
N ALA A 98 -20.32 4.79 -15.57
CA ALA A 98 -19.77 5.89 -16.36
C ALA A 98 -18.78 5.38 -17.43
N ASP A 99 -17.87 4.47 -17.06
CA ASP A 99 -16.88 3.92 -17.98
C ASP A 99 -17.51 3.04 -19.09
N ILE A 100 -18.57 2.25 -18.74
CA ILE A 100 -19.24 1.36 -19.71
C ILE A 100 -20.02 2.16 -20.76
N ILE A 101 -20.71 3.23 -20.35
CA ILE A 101 -21.46 4.07 -21.30
C ILE A 101 -20.56 5.03 -22.07
N GLY A 102 -19.28 5.15 -21.68
CA GLY A 102 -18.33 6.04 -22.31
C GLY A 102 -18.69 7.51 -22.10
N ASP A 103 -19.11 7.90 -20.88
CA ASP A 103 -19.39 9.29 -20.57
C ASP A 103 -18.18 10.16 -20.90
N ASN A 104 -18.39 11.20 -21.70
CA ASN A 104 -17.33 12.09 -22.13
C ASN A 104 -16.88 13.03 -21.00
N THR A 105 -16.01 12.52 -20.16
CA THR A 105 -15.39 13.30 -19.08
C THR A 105 -14.22 14.15 -19.57
N THR A 106 -13.74 13.93 -20.79
CA THR A 106 -12.57 14.64 -21.36
C THR A 106 -12.88 16.11 -21.62
N ASP A 107 -13.99 16.40 -22.31
CA ASP A 107 -14.40 17.78 -22.58
C ASP A 107 -14.66 18.55 -21.27
N LEU A 108 -15.24 17.87 -20.29
CA LEU A 108 -15.48 18.46 -18.96
C LEU A 108 -14.15 18.73 -18.24
N ALA A 109 -13.17 17.84 -18.38
CA ALA A 109 -11.83 18.04 -17.81
C ALA A 109 -11.11 19.26 -18.41
N GLU A 110 -11.23 19.45 -19.73
CA GLU A 110 -10.66 20.62 -20.43
C GLU A 110 -11.33 21.91 -19.97
N GLU A 111 -12.68 21.91 -19.86
CA GLU A 111 -13.43 23.07 -19.40
C GLU A 111 -12.99 23.56 -18.00
N TYR A 112 -12.85 22.66 -17.02
CA TYR A 112 -12.39 23.03 -15.68
C TYR A 112 -10.92 23.41 -15.65
N LYS A 113 -10.09 22.79 -16.47
CA LYS A 113 -8.69 23.16 -16.64
C LYS A 113 -8.54 24.58 -17.19
N ASP A 114 -9.33 24.94 -18.20
CA ASP A 114 -9.34 26.29 -18.78
C ASP A 114 -9.86 27.34 -17.79
N ALA A 115 -10.77 26.92 -16.89
CA ALA A 115 -11.21 27.73 -15.76
C ALA A 115 -10.19 27.85 -14.61
N GLY A 116 -9.03 27.17 -14.73
CA GLY A 116 -7.95 27.20 -13.73
C GLY A 116 -8.25 26.37 -12.46
N VAL A 117 -9.21 25.47 -12.49
CA VAL A 117 -9.53 24.58 -11.36
C VAL A 117 -8.59 23.39 -11.34
N PRO A 118 -7.81 23.17 -10.25
CA PRO A 118 -6.92 22.02 -10.14
C PRO A 118 -7.72 20.72 -10.04
N MET A 119 -7.85 20.00 -11.15
CA MET A 119 -8.70 18.81 -11.23
C MET A 119 -8.05 17.70 -12.05
N VAL A 120 -8.18 16.46 -11.59
CA VAL A 120 -7.70 15.27 -12.28
C VAL A 120 -8.88 14.33 -12.51
N PHE A 121 -9.09 13.92 -13.76
CA PHE A 121 -10.07 12.91 -14.15
C PHE A 121 -9.35 11.56 -14.32
N LEU A 122 -9.85 10.52 -13.65
CA LEU A 122 -9.26 9.20 -13.68
C LEU A 122 -10.34 8.13 -13.83
N GLU A 123 -10.22 7.34 -14.88
CA GLU A 123 -11.09 6.19 -15.10
C GLU A 123 -10.71 5.04 -14.16
N THR A 124 -11.65 4.68 -13.29
CA THR A 124 -11.43 3.69 -12.22
C THR A 124 -12.53 2.64 -12.12
N GLY A 125 -13.26 2.39 -13.22
CA GLY A 125 -14.31 1.38 -13.24
C GLY A 125 -13.87 0.03 -12.69
N GLY A 126 -14.71 -0.62 -11.89
CA GLY A 126 -14.37 -1.82 -11.13
C GLY A 126 -13.93 -3.01 -11.99
N PHE A 127 -14.31 -3.05 -13.26
CA PHE A 127 -13.87 -4.09 -14.19
C PHE A 127 -12.39 -3.94 -14.63
N LYS A 128 -11.73 -2.82 -14.30
CA LYS A 128 -10.29 -2.63 -14.53
C LYS A 128 -9.43 -3.48 -13.58
N GLY A 129 -9.99 -3.88 -12.44
CA GLY A 129 -9.33 -4.74 -11.47
C GLY A 129 -9.70 -4.46 -10.02
N ASN A 130 -8.87 -4.94 -9.12
CA ASN A 130 -9.01 -4.76 -7.67
C ASN A 130 -8.47 -3.40 -7.18
N ASN A 131 -8.52 -3.20 -5.86
CA ASN A 131 -8.03 -1.98 -5.20
C ASN A 131 -6.54 -1.67 -5.48
N LEU A 132 -5.69 -2.67 -5.66
CA LEU A 132 -4.28 -2.46 -5.99
C LEU A 132 -4.09 -1.85 -7.39
N ILE A 133 -4.95 -2.23 -8.34
CA ILE A 133 -4.98 -1.59 -9.66
C ILE A 133 -5.43 -0.13 -9.54
N GLY A 134 -6.44 0.15 -8.70
CA GLY A 134 -6.87 1.52 -8.41
C GLY A 134 -5.75 2.38 -7.84
N HIS A 135 -5.01 1.84 -6.86
CA HIS A 135 -3.81 2.50 -6.32
C HIS A 135 -2.77 2.78 -7.42
N GLN A 136 -2.44 1.80 -8.24
CA GLN A 136 -1.46 1.96 -9.33
C GLN A 136 -1.88 3.04 -10.34
N LEU A 137 -3.16 3.12 -10.70
CA LEU A 137 -3.70 4.16 -11.58
C LEU A 137 -3.52 5.56 -10.99
N VAL A 138 -3.75 5.72 -9.69
CA VAL A 138 -3.52 7.00 -8.99
C VAL A 138 -2.03 7.35 -8.97
N MET A 139 -1.16 6.42 -8.57
CA MET A 139 0.29 6.67 -8.53
C MET A 139 0.86 7.02 -9.91
N GLU A 140 0.37 6.38 -10.96
CA GLU A 140 0.71 6.73 -12.34
C GLU A 140 0.19 8.13 -12.72
N SER A 141 -1.02 8.50 -12.27
CA SER A 141 -1.59 9.82 -12.51
C SER A 141 -0.80 10.94 -11.83
N PHE A 142 -0.18 10.68 -10.67
CA PHE A 142 0.69 11.64 -10.02
C PHE A 142 1.85 12.06 -10.94
N ALA A 143 2.52 11.09 -11.58
CA ALA A 143 3.60 11.35 -12.52
C ALA A 143 3.14 11.98 -13.83
N ASN A 144 1.97 11.57 -14.36
CA ASN A 144 1.53 12.00 -15.69
C ASN A 144 0.72 13.31 -15.68
N LYS A 145 -0.01 13.61 -14.59
CA LYS A 145 -1.02 14.68 -14.56
C LYS A 145 -0.77 15.75 -13.49
N VAL A 146 0.01 15.44 -12.44
CA VAL A 146 0.15 16.35 -11.28
C VAL A 146 1.57 16.82 -11.05
N ALA A 147 2.57 15.95 -11.25
CA ALA A 147 3.97 16.31 -11.07
C ALA A 147 4.37 17.47 -12.00
N ASP A 148 4.94 18.52 -11.41
CA ASP A 148 5.27 19.76 -12.14
C ASP A 148 6.65 19.65 -12.81
N LYS A 149 6.74 20.01 -14.09
CA LYS A 149 7.97 19.97 -14.89
C LYS A 149 8.95 21.08 -14.57
N GLU A 150 8.53 22.12 -13.86
CA GLU A 150 9.35 23.30 -13.59
C GLU A 150 10.30 23.11 -12.40
N PHE A 151 10.09 22.10 -11.56
CA PHE A 151 10.98 21.84 -10.45
C PHE A 151 12.37 21.39 -10.92
N LYS A 152 13.39 22.06 -10.38
CA LYS A 152 14.78 21.65 -10.60
C LYS A 152 15.08 20.37 -9.84
N LYS A 153 15.94 19.54 -10.42
CA LYS A 153 16.42 18.32 -9.81
C LYS A 153 17.04 18.58 -8.44
N ASP A 154 16.64 17.83 -7.43
CA ASP A 154 17.26 17.82 -6.09
C ASP A 154 17.96 16.46 -5.92
N GLU A 155 19.30 16.49 -5.96
CA GLU A 155 20.15 15.30 -5.89
C GLU A 155 20.00 14.49 -4.59
N LYS A 156 19.33 15.07 -3.58
CA LYS A 156 19.08 14.40 -2.30
C LYS A 156 17.63 13.96 -2.10
N MET A 157 16.73 14.29 -3.03
CA MET A 157 15.33 13.93 -2.90
C MET A 157 15.05 12.56 -3.48
N VAL A 158 14.29 11.74 -2.76
CA VAL A 158 13.80 10.45 -3.20
C VAL A 158 12.29 10.36 -3.03
N ASN A 159 11.60 9.71 -3.96
CA ASN A 159 10.18 9.36 -3.84
C ASN A 159 10.06 7.91 -3.33
N ILE A 160 9.14 7.65 -2.41
CA ILE A 160 8.80 6.30 -1.96
C ILE A 160 7.50 5.87 -2.62
N LEU A 161 7.53 4.72 -3.29
CA LEU A 161 6.41 4.10 -3.97
C LEU A 161 6.26 2.65 -3.48
N GLY A 162 5.08 2.06 -3.66
CA GLY A 162 4.88 0.62 -3.47
C GLY A 162 4.34 0.21 -2.10
N ILE A 163 4.32 1.11 -1.10
CA ILE A 163 3.51 0.94 0.11
C ILE A 163 2.11 1.44 -0.20
N VAL A 164 1.09 0.63 0.11
CA VAL A 164 -0.31 0.91 -0.28
C VAL A 164 -1.13 1.34 0.93
N PRO A 165 -1.46 2.65 1.04
CA PRO A 165 -2.27 3.16 2.14
C PRO A 165 -3.63 2.47 2.22
N GLY A 166 -3.97 1.98 3.44
CA GLY A 166 -5.23 1.32 3.72
C GLY A 166 -5.36 -0.12 3.21
N HIS A 167 -4.39 -0.63 2.49
CA HIS A 167 -4.25 -2.05 2.16
C HIS A 167 -3.23 -2.75 3.06
N GLU A 168 -2.11 -2.10 3.33
CA GLU A 168 -1.15 -2.56 4.33
C GLU A 168 -1.54 -2.00 5.71
N LEU A 169 -1.55 -2.83 6.74
CA LEU A 169 -2.02 -2.46 8.08
C LEU A 169 -1.19 -1.33 8.70
N THR A 170 0.12 -1.40 8.55
CA THR A 170 1.09 -0.50 9.20
C THR A 170 1.72 0.52 8.25
N TRP A 171 1.04 0.82 7.13
CA TRP A 171 1.55 1.67 6.06
C TRP A 171 2.12 3.02 6.53
N ALA A 172 1.42 3.71 7.45
CA ALA A 172 1.82 5.04 7.92
C ALA A 172 3.10 4.99 8.75
N GLY A 173 3.14 4.12 9.77
CA GLY A 173 4.34 3.95 10.60
C GLY A 173 5.52 3.37 9.82
N ASN A 174 5.26 2.53 8.81
CA ASN A 174 6.32 2.03 7.91
C ASN A 174 6.94 3.17 7.10
N LEU A 175 6.13 4.07 6.55
CA LEU A 175 6.62 5.26 5.83
C LEU A 175 7.42 6.19 6.74
N ASP A 176 6.97 6.41 7.98
CA ASP A 176 7.70 7.23 8.96
C ASP A 176 9.07 6.64 9.29
N GLU A 177 9.14 5.34 9.53
CA GLU A 177 10.41 4.67 9.87
C GLU A 177 11.39 4.67 8.67
N ILE A 178 10.90 4.38 7.47
CA ILE A 178 11.71 4.44 6.26
C ILE A 178 12.23 5.87 6.04
N THR A 179 11.37 6.86 6.25
CA THR A 179 11.76 8.29 6.17
C THR A 179 12.87 8.59 7.17
N ARG A 180 12.71 8.21 8.44
CA ARG A 180 13.71 8.40 9.49
C ARG A 180 15.08 7.81 9.11
N LEU A 181 15.09 6.59 8.57
CA LEU A 181 16.32 5.90 8.18
C LEU A 181 17.01 6.59 7.00
N LEU A 182 16.25 6.98 5.98
CA LEU A 182 16.79 7.65 4.80
C LEU A 182 17.27 9.07 5.12
N GLU A 183 16.61 9.79 6.02
CA GLU A 183 17.06 11.09 6.51
C GLU A 183 18.39 11.01 7.26
N LYS A 184 18.68 9.91 7.99
CA LYS A 184 20.01 9.65 8.58
C LYS A 184 21.11 9.50 7.52
N LEU A 185 20.76 9.08 6.31
CA LEU A 185 21.67 9.06 5.16
C LEU A 185 21.80 10.44 4.47
N GLY A 186 21.12 11.48 5.00
CA GLY A 186 21.14 12.83 4.44
C GLY A 186 20.22 13.04 3.25
N LEU A 187 19.25 12.14 3.02
CA LEU A 187 18.27 12.22 1.97
C LEU A 187 17.02 13.00 2.41
N LYS A 188 16.30 13.58 1.45
CA LYS A 188 14.97 14.16 1.62
C LYS A 188 13.95 13.18 1.07
N VAL A 189 12.95 12.84 1.86
CA VAL A 189 12.02 11.77 1.51
C VAL A 189 10.64 12.33 1.18
N ASN A 190 10.11 11.91 0.05
CA ASN A 190 8.78 12.24 -0.41
C ASN A 190 7.93 10.95 -0.41
N THR A 191 6.95 10.87 0.49
CA THR A 191 6.08 9.70 0.66
C THR A 191 4.65 9.93 0.18
N PHE A 192 4.27 11.18 -0.11
CA PHE A 192 2.94 11.65 -0.52
C PHE A 192 1.85 11.61 0.58
N PHE A 193 1.90 10.68 1.52
CA PHE A 193 0.78 10.29 2.38
C PHE A 193 0.93 10.63 3.85
N VAL A 194 2.16 10.91 4.32
CA VAL A 194 2.39 11.24 5.74
C VAL A 194 2.01 12.69 6.04
N PRO A 195 1.68 13.02 7.30
CA PRO A 195 1.34 14.38 7.70
C PRO A 195 2.39 15.42 7.26
N GLY A 196 1.92 16.56 6.75
CA GLY A 196 2.79 17.64 6.23
C GLY A 196 3.28 17.43 4.78
N GLN A 197 2.89 16.35 4.15
CA GLN A 197 2.98 16.14 2.70
C GLN A 197 1.57 16.33 2.08
N GLY A 198 1.41 16.20 0.80
CA GLY A 198 0.12 16.40 0.15
C GLY A 198 0.29 16.82 -1.30
N VAL A 199 -0.61 17.63 -1.85
CA VAL A 199 -0.54 18.07 -3.26
C VAL A 199 0.82 18.70 -3.60
N ALA A 200 1.39 19.51 -2.71
CA ALA A 200 2.71 20.10 -2.92
C ALA A 200 3.81 19.03 -3.06
N SER A 201 3.72 17.93 -2.33
CA SER A 201 4.67 16.82 -2.42
C SER A 201 4.55 16.07 -3.75
N ILE A 202 3.33 15.93 -4.28
CA ILE A 202 3.12 15.32 -5.59
C ILE A 202 3.69 16.23 -6.69
N ARG A 203 3.41 17.54 -6.63
CA ARG A 203 3.92 18.50 -7.62
C ARG A 203 5.44 18.46 -7.69
N ARG A 204 6.13 18.49 -6.54
CA ARG A 204 7.61 18.48 -6.50
C ARG A 204 8.24 17.11 -6.73
N SER A 205 7.46 16.02 -6.85
CA SER A 205 7.99 14.67 -7.03
C SER A 205 8.85 14.51 -8.28
N SER A 206 8.65 15.36 -9.30
CA SER A 206 9.47 15.45 -10.50
C SER A 206 10.93 15.86 -10.24
N SER A 207 11.21 16.49 -9.09
CA SER A 207 12.57 16.90 -8.71
C SER A 207 13.40 15.78 -8.09
N ALA A 208 12.82 14.62 -7.78
CA ALA A 208 13.53 13.53 -7.12
C ALA A 208 14.67 12.95 -7.96
N ALA A 209 15.78 12.60 -7.31
CA ALA A 209 16.92 11.94 -7.94
C ALA A 209 16.66 10.44 -8.17
N LEU A 210 15.81 9.82 -7.33
CA LEU A 210 15.53 8.40 -7.36
C LEU A 210 14.08 8.12 -6.94
N ASN A 211 13.44 7.15 -7.57
CA ASN A 211 12.25 6.49 -7.03
C ASN A 211 12.67 5.21 -6.29
N ILE A 212 12.29 5.07 -5.05
CA ILE A 212 12.45 3.83 -4.27
C ILE A 212 11.11 3.12 -4.27
N ILE A 213 11.07 1.89 -4.79
CA ILE A 213 9.84 1.11 -4.96
C ILE A 213 9.86 -0.08 -4.01
N LEU A 214 9.01 -0.06 -2.99
CA LEU A 214 8.95 -1.08 -1.94
C LEU A 214 7.89 -2.14 -2.26
N SER A 215 8.06 -2.82 -3.38
CA SER A 215 7.21 -3.94 -3.78
C SER A 215 7.85 -4.72 -4.93
N PRO A 216 7.73 -6.05 -4.99
CA PRO A 216 8.26 -6.83 -6.09
C PRO A 216 7.47 -6.65 -7.40
N TRP A 217 6.22 -6.16 -7.34
CA TRP A 217 5.35 -6.14 -8.51
C TRP A 217 4.52 -4.86 -8.73
N LEU A 218 4.28 -4.04 -7.68
CA LEU A 218 3.45 -2.83 -7.79
C LEU A 218 4.18 -1.65 -8.45
N CYS A 219 3.41 -0.63 -8.81
CA CYS A 219 3.86 0.70 -9.27
C CYS A 219 4.68 0.71 -10.58
N LYS A 220 4.59 -0.32 -11.43
CA LYS A 220 5.32 -0.37 -12.71
C LYS A 220 4.90 0.74 -13.68
N GLY A 221 3.61 1.12 -13.69
CA GLY A 221 3.11 2.25 -14.49
C GLY A 221 3.68 3.59 -14.03
N ALA A 222 3.67 3.84 -12.72
CA ALA A 222 4.27 5.05 -12.14
C ALA A 222 5.78 5.10 -12.35
N GLU A 223 6.50 3.99 -12.15
CA GLU A 223 7.93 3.85 -12.44
C GLU A 223 8.27 4.29 -13.86
N LYS A 224 7.52 3.74 -14.83
CA LYS A 224 7.68 4.08 -16.23
C LYS A 224 7.35 5.57 -16.50
N ALA A 225 6.26 6.08 -15.92
CA ALA A 225 5.85 7.46 -16.13
C ALA A 225 6.88 8.47 -15.58
N TYR A 226 7.46 8.22 -14.39
CA TYR A 226 8.53 9.06 -13.86
C TYR A 226 9.81 8.97 -14.69
N ALA A 227 10.16 7.81 -15.22
CA ALA A 227 11.32 7.64 -16.10
C ALA A 227 11.12 8.39 -17.43
N ASP A 228 9.97 8.21 -18.07
CA ASP A 228 9.68 8.80 -19.39
C ASP A 228 9.51 10.32 -19.31
N ASN A 229 8.82 10.83 -18.28
CA ASN A 229 8.50 12.27 -18.19
C ASN A 229 9.63 13.10 -17.57
N PHE A 230 10.42 12.53 -16.65
CA PHE A 230 11.36 13.29 -15.83
C PHE A 230 12.77 12.67 -15.77
N GLY A 231 13.00 11.52 -16.42
CA GLY A 231 14.28 10.83 -16.39
C GLY A 231 14.69 10.33 -15.01
N ILE A 232 13.73 10.06 -14.11
CA ILE A 232 14.02 9.61 -12.74
C ILE A 232 14.24 8.09 -12.76
N PRO A 233 15.44 7.60 -12.39
CA PRO A 233 15.69 6.18 -12.25
C PRO A 233 14.95 5.59 -11.05
N SER A 234 14.85 4.27 -11.01
CA SER A 234 14.20 3.56 -9.90
C SER A 234 15.11 2.53 -9.27
N TYR A 235 15.04 2.41 -7.95
CA TYR A 235 15.58 1.30 -7.18
C TYR A 235 14.40 0.53 -6.60
N ARG A 236 14.29 -0.76 -6.95
CA ARG A 236 13.22 -1.64 -6.46
C ARG A 236 13.72 -2.56 -5.37
N TYR A 237 13.10 -2.50 -4.21
CA TYR A 237 13.30 -3.41 -3.10
C TYR A 237 12.04 -4.27 -2.90
N PRO A 238 12.15 -5.59 -2.70
CA PRO A 238 11.00 -6.48 -2.71
C PRO A 238 10.24 -6.49 -1.38
N GLY A 239 9.37 -5.52 -1.19
CA GLY A 239 8.52 -5.35 0.00
C GLY A 239 9.10 -4.39 1.04
N THR A 240 8.47 -4.37 2.21
CA THR A 240 8.90 -3.52 3.32
C THR A 240 10.16 -4.13 3.98
N PRO A 241 11.25 -3.39 4.18
CA PRO A 241 12.41 -3.91 4.91
C PRO A 241 12.08 -4.03 6.40
N ILE A 242 12.08 -5.24 6.95
CA ILE A 242 11.86 -5.53 8.39
C ILE A 242 13.07 -6.24 8.97
N GLY A 243 13.57 -5.73 10.08
CA GLY A 243 14.68 -6.34 10.81
C GLY A 243 16.09 -6.01 10.27
N PRO A 244 17.13 -6.42 11.00
CA PRO A 244 18.51 -6.05 10.69
C PRO A 244 18.95 -6.45 9.27
N THR A 245 18.77 -7.71 8.89
CA THR A 245 19.22 -8.21 7.57
C THR A 245 18.56 -7.43 6.42
N ALA A 246 17.24 -7.38 6.38
CA ALA A 246 16.49 -6.75 5.30
C ALA A 246 16.69 -5.23 5.25
N THR A 247 16.76 -4.57 6.41
CA THR A 247 16.97 -3.12 6.49
C THR A 247 18.38 -2.73 6.08
N GLY A 248 19.40 -3.51 6.50
CA GLY A 248 20.78 -3.30 6.09
C GLY A 248 20.96 -3.46 4.57
N GLU A 249 20.37 -4.51 3.96
CA GLU A 249 20.34 -4.68 2.50
C GLU A 249 19.69 -3.49 1.80
N PHE A 250 18.53 -3.05 2.28
CA PHE A 250 17.80 -1.91 1.73
C PHE A 250 18.63 -0.63 1.75
N LEU A 251 19.23 -0.29 2.90
CA LEU A 251 20.04 0.93 3.04
C LEU A 251 21.30 0.89 2.17
N ARG A 252 21.97 -0.26 2.04
CA ARG A 252 23.12 -0.44 1.13
C ARG A 252 22.70 -0.24 -0.32
N GLY A 253 21.56 -0.84 -0.74
CA GLY A 253 21.04 -0.70 -2.08
C GLY A 253 20.66 0.74 -2.43
N VAL A 254 20.03 1.48 -1.50
CA VAL A 254 19.75 2.92 -1.67
C VAL A 254 21.06 3.70 -1.73
N GLY A 255 22.03 3.40 -0.84
CA GLY A 255 23.35 4.03 -0.82
C GLY A 255 24.10 3.87 -2.14
N GLU A 256 24.04 2.69 -2.75
CA GLU A 256 24.63 2.41 -4.06
C GLU A 256 23.90 3.17 -5.19
N ALA A 257 22.56 3.11 -5.22
CA ALA A 257 21.74 3.80 -6.22
C ALA A 257 21.91 5.33 -6.19
N MET A 258 22.05 5.90 -5.00
CA MET A 258 22.26 7.33 -4.76
C MET A 258 23.73 7.75 -4.73
N ARG A 259 24.67 6.78 -4.87
CA ARG A 259 26.11 7.01 -4.81
C ARG A 259 26.56 7.71 -3.52
N LEU A 260 25.97 7.32 -2.39
CA LEU A 260 26.30 7.86 -1.08
C LEU A 260 27.66 7.32 -0.60
N ASP A 261 28.25 8.02 0.37
CA ASP A 261 29.44 7.56 1.05
C ASP A 261 29.17 6.23 1.78
N LYS A 262 29.93 5.19 1.43
CA LYS A 262 29.79 3.85 2.01
C LYS A 262 30.06 3.84 3.51
N GLU A 263 31.01 4.65 3.99
CA GLU A 263 31.31 4.74 5.43
C GLU A 263 30.13 5.32 6.19
N LEU A 264 29.44 6.32 5.63
CA LEU A 264 28.20 6.88 6.21
C LEU A 264 27.10 5.81 6.27
N VAL A 265 26.87 5.05 5.19
CA VAL A 265 25.85 4.01 5.12
C VAL A 265 26.10 2.92 6.17
N GLU A 266 27.32 2.38 6.23
CA GLU A 266 27.69 1.33 7.19
C GLU A 266 27.67 1.84 8.64
N LYS A 267 28.02 3.11 8.86
CA LYS A 267 27.92 3.73 10.18
C LYS A 267 26.46 3.77 10.65
N VAL A 268 25.51 4.24 9.82
CA VAL A 268 24.10 4.29 10.16
C VAL A 268 23.56 2.89 10.44
N ILE A 269 23.90 1.90 9.60
CA ILE A 269 23.51 0.51 9.80
C ILE A 269 24.01 -0.01 11.14
N THR A 270 25.31 0.16 11.44
CA THR A 270 25.92 -0.32 12.67
C THR A 270 25.30 0.31 13.92
N GLU A 271 25.05 1.62 13.90
CA GLU A 271 24.39 2.33 15.02
C GLU A 271 23.00 1.80 15.31
N GLU A 272 22.20 1.55 14.26
CA GLU A 272 20.86 1.00 14.39
C GLU A 272 20.87 -0.48 14.83
N GLU A 273 21.77 -1.29 14.29
CA GLU A 273 21.92 -2.71 14.66
C GLU A 273 22.31 -2.89 16.11
N ILE A 274 23.27 -2.14 16.61
CA ILE A 274 23.69 -2.19 18.03
C ILE A 274 22.49 -1.99 18.94
N ARG A 275 21.66 -0.99 18.63
CA ARG A 275 20.46 -0.70 19.42
C ARG A 275 19.44 -1.84 19.37
N VAL A 276 19.16 -2.38 18.19
CA VAL A 276 18.12 -3.39 17.99
C VAL A 276 18.54 -4.75 18.54
N TYR A 277 19.80 -5.16 18.33
CA TYR A 277 20.28 -6.43 18.86
C TYR A 277 20.24 -6.50 20.39
N ALA A 278 20.40 -5.36 21.09
CA ALA A 278 20.25 -5.33 22.54
C ALA A 278 18.83 -5.77 23.00
N TYR A 279 17.78 -5.38 22.22
CA TYR A 279 16.41 -5.80 22.48
C TYR A 279 16.12 -7.22 22.01
N LEU A 280 16.53 -7.57 20.78
CA LEU A 280 16.29 -8.90 20.22
C LEU A 280 17.05 -10.00 21.01
N GLU A 281 18.25 -9.73 21.50
CA GLU A 281 18.98 -10.67 22.35
C GLU A 281 18.25 -10.94 23.68
N ALA A 282 17.67 -9.91 24.30
CA ALA A 282 16.86 -10.08 25.49
C ALA A 282 15.59 -10.90 25.22
N ALA A 283 14.93 -10.68 24.11
CA ALA A 283 13.78 -11.46 23.66
C ALA A 283 14.18 -12.91 23.34
N ALA A 284 15.28 -13.14 22.63
CA ALA A 284 15.73 -14.45 22.17
C ALA A 284 15.93 -15.48 23.29
N ARG A 285 16.20 -15.03 24.52
CA ARG A 285 16.38 -15.92 25.70
C ARG A 285 15.08 -16.63 26.10
N ASN A 286 13.90 -16.09 25.72
CA ASN A 286 12.60 -16.59 26.11
C ASN A 286 11.72 -17.03 24.91
N ILE A 287 12.28 -17.02 23.70
CA ILE A 287 11.51 -17.30 22.50
C ILE A 287 11.35 -18.80 22.27
N THR A 288 10.10 -19.23 22.20
CA THR A 288 9.73 -20.54 21.66
C THR A 288 9.78 -20.49 20.13
N ARG A 289 10.30 -21.53 19.53
CA ARG A 289 10.33 -21.69 18.07
C ARG A 289 8.98 -22.15 17.58
N HIS A 290 8.33 -21.34 16.74
CA HIS A 290 6.99 -21.59 16.25
C HIS A 290 6.97 -22.10 14.82
N HIS A 291 6.05 -23.01 14.51
CA HIS A 291 5.61 -23.33 13.17
C HIS A 291 4.53 -22.30 12.77
N ILE A 292 4.87 -21.41 11.85
CA ILE A 292 4.05 -20.23 11.56
C ILE A 292 3.36 -20.36 10.21
N GLY A 293 2.05 -20.05 10.19
CA GLY A 293 1.30 -19.68 8.99
C GLY A 293 1.27 -18.16 8.86
N VAL A 294 1.63 -17.64 7.68
CA VAL A 294 1.57 -16.19 7.39
C VAL A 294 0.50 -15.94 6.34
N VAL A 295 -0.42 -15.02 6.62
CA VAL A 295 -1.52 -14.64 5.70
C VAL A 295 -1.57 -13.12 5.57
N GLY A 296 -1.46 -12.60 4.35
CA GLY A 296 -1.52 -11.15 4.15
C GLY A 296 -1.28 -10.72 2.71
N ASP A 297 -1.25 -9.41 2.52
CA ASP A 297 -0.80 -8.82 1.27
C ASP A 297 0.66 -9.20 0.98
N THR A 298 1.07 -9.07 -0.29
CA THR A 298 2.40 -9.48 -0.74
C THR A 298 3.53 -8.83 0.07
N ASN A 299 3.46 -7.52 0.30
CA ASN A 299 4.54 -6.78 0.94
C ASN A 299 4.69 -7.21 2.41
N THR A 300 3.58 -7.26 3.15
CA THR A 300 3.56 -7.67 4.56
C THR A 300 3.94 -9.14 4.73
N ALA A 301 3.34 -10.04 3.93
CA ALA A 301 3.61 -11.46 4.04
C ALA A 301 5.07 -11.83 3.72
N LEU A 302 5.63 -11.23 2.66
CA LEU A 302 7.03 -11.44 2.29
C LEU A 302 7.98 -10.89 3.36
N ALA A 303 7.76 -9.65 3.79
CA ALA A 303 8.61 -8.97 4.76
C ALA A 303 8.62 -9.66 6.13
N ALA A 304 7.43 -9.99 6.66
CA ALA A 304 7.32 -10.72 7.93
C ALA A 304 7.96 -12.11 7.84
N THR A 305 7.75 -12.84 6.73
CA THR A 305 8.36 -14.15 6.53
C THR A 305 9.88 -14.08 6.49
N ARG A 306 10.46 -13.09 5.78
CA ARG A 306 11.93 -12.89 5.71
C ARG A 306 12.51 -12.62 7.09
N PHE A 307 11.93 -11.68 7.84
CA PHE A 307 12.39 -11.37 9.20
C PHE A 307 12.28 -12.57 10.14
N LEU A 308 11.13 -13.24 10.17
CA LEU A 308 10.91 -14.39 11.03
C LEU A 308 11.85 -15.55 10.73
N ALA A 309 12.15 -15.77 9.45
CA ALA A 309 13.04 -16.85 9.01
C ALA A 309 14.51 -16.52 9.25
N ASN A 310 14.98 -15.35 8.77
CA ASN A 310 16.39 -15.01 8.69
C ASN A 310 16.93 -14.40 10.00
N ASP A 311 16.16 -13.51 10.64
CA ASP A 311 16.61 -12.78 11.83
C ASP A 311 16.08 -13.37 13.15
N TYR A 312 14.90 -14.01 13.11
CA TYR A 312 14.16 -14.40 14.32
C TYR A 312 14.03 -15.91 14.53
N ASN A 313 14.70 -16.71 13.71
CA ASN A 313 14.80 -18.17 13.82
C ASN A 313 13.45 -18.91 13.97
N GLN A 314 12.39 -18.39 13.40
CA GLN A 314 11.07 -19.01 13.36
C GLN A 314 10.96 -19.96 12.13
N ILE A 315 9.93 -20.79 12.09
CA ILE A 315 9.73 -21.78 11.02
C ILE A 315 8.45 -21.46 10.24
N PRO A 316 8.49 -20.58 9.23
CA PRO A 316 7.35 -20.41 8.33
C PRO A 316 7.07 -21.72 7.58
N ARG A 317 5.83 -22.23 7.70
CA ARG A 317 5.38 -23.49 7.05
C ARG A 317 4.60 -23.22 5.80
N VAL A 318 3.74 -22.20 5.83
CA VAL A 318 2.89 -21.79 4.73
C VAL A 318 2.77 -20.27 4.73
N VAL A 319 2.84 -19.69 3.54
CA VAL A 319 2.58 -18.26 3.30
C VAL A 319 1.43 -18.15 2.31
N ILE A 320 0.37 -17.45 2.70
CA ILE A 320 -0.80 -17.24 1.86
C ILE A 320 -0.86 -15.76 1.50
N ILE A 321 -0.63 -15.47 0.23
CA ILE A 321 -0.69 -14.12 -0.34
C ILE A 321 -2.13 -13.87 -0.76
N THR A 322 -2.73 -12.85 -0.15
CA THR A 322 -4.16 -12.53 -0.36
C THR A 322 -4.40 -11.55 -1.51
N ASP A 323 -3.35 -11.00 -2.10
CA ASP A 323 -3.45 -10.16 -3.28
C ASP A 323 -3.89 -10.97 -4.50
N ASP A 324 -4.84 -10.42 -5.25
CA ASP A 324 -5.24 -11.00 -6.53
C ASP A 324 -4.22 -10.60 -7.62
N VAL A 325 -3.08 -11.30 -7.61
CA VAL A 325 -2.01 -11.10 -8.58
C VAL A 325 -2.35 -11.88 -9.85
N VAL A 326 -2.77 -11.16 -10.89
CA VAL A 326 -3.28 -11.79 -12.13
C VAL A 326 -2.14 -12.25 -13.04
N LYS A 327 -1.10 -11.43 -13.21
CA LYS A 327 -0.03 -11.71 -14.20
C LYS A 327 0.94 -12.77 -13.68
N LYS A 328 1.19 -13.78 -14.52
CA LYS A 328 2.13 -14.87 -14.21
C LYS A 328 3.53 -14.35 -13.88
N ALA A 329 4.04 -13.37 -14.63
CA ALA A 329 5.36 -12.79 -14.38
C ALA A 329 5.46 -12.07 -13.02
N ASP A 330 4.36 -11.47 -12.52
CA ASP A 330 4.33 -10.85 -11.21
C ASP A 330 4.34 -11.91 -10.10
N LYS A 331 3.60 -13.02 -10.28
CA LYS A 331 3.67 -14.17 -9.36
C LYS A 331 5.06 -14.79 -9.31
N GLU A 332 5.69 -14.98 -10.45
CA GLU A 332 7.06 -15.51 -10.54
C GLU A 332 8.08 -14.59 -9.84
N ALA A 333 7.95 -13.27 -10.02
CA ALA A 333 8.80 -12.29 -9.33
C ALA A 333 8.62 -12.36 -7.81
N ILE A 334 7.39 -12.53 -7.32
CA ILE A 334 7.11 -12.69 -5.89
C ILE A 334 7.70 -14.00 -5.35
N LEU A 335 7.48 -15.12 -6.04
CA LEU A 335 7.99 -16.43 -5.63
C LEU A 335 9.52 -16.48 -5.56
N ALA A 336 10.20 -15.83 -6.52
CA ALA A 336 11.64 -15.74 -6.53
C ALA A 336 12.24 -15.06 -5.26
N GLU A 337 11.47 -14.19 -4.58
CA GLU A 337 11.91 -13.59 -3.32
C GLU A 337 11.84 -14.59 -2.15
N PHE A 338 10.87 -15.51 -2.15
CA PHE A 338 10.80 -16.58 -1.15
C PHE A 338 11.91 -17.63 -1.33
N ASP A 339 12.40 -17.80 -2.56
CA ASP A 339 13.55 -18.70 -2.82
C ASP A 339 14.86 -18.19 -2.19
N LYS A 340 14.96 -16.89 -1.88
CA LYS A 340 16.13 -16.29 -1.24
C LYS A 340 16.16 -16.46 0.29
N LEU A 341 15.12 -17.01 0.92
CA LEU A 341 15.10 -17.21 2.37
C LEU A 341 16.28 -18.12 2.81
N GLU A 342 16.95 -17.76 3.91
CA GLU A 342 18.12 -18.48 4.43
C GLU A 342 17.71 -19.58 5.43
N ILE A 343 16.79 -20.44 5.03
CA ILE A 343 16.28 -21.56 5.83
C ILE A 343 16.31 -22.88 5.07
N ALA A 344 16.48 -23.97 5.80
CA ALA A 344 16.61 -25.30 5.21
C ALA A 344 15.32 -25.80 4.53
N VAL A 345 14.16 -25.45 5.07
CA VAL A 345 12.86 -25.86 4.54
C VAL A 345 12.07 -24.59 4.21
N LYS A 346 11.89 -24.35 2.91
CA LYS A 346 11.11 -23.20 2.43
C LYS A 346 9.63 -23.41 2.74
N PRO A 347 8.87 -22.32 3.06
CA PRO A 347 7.43 -22.41 3.19
C PRO A 347 6.77 -22.71 1.83
N GLU A 348 5.62 -23.37 1.86
CA GLU A 348 4.76 -23.36 0.69
C GLU A 348 4.14 -21.95 0.53
N VAL A 349 4.20 -21.38 -0.69
CA VAL A 349 3.62 -20.07 -0.99
C VAL A 349 2.38 -20.25 -1.88
N VAL A 350 1.25 -19.73 -1.42
CA VAL A 350 -0.05 -19.87 -2.09
C VAL A 350 -0.64 -18.48 -2.33
N PHE A 351 -1.26 -18.26 -3.49
CA PHE A 351 -2.06 -17.07 -3.78
C PHE A 351 -3.53 -17.42 -3.61
N GLU A 352 -4.18 -16.94 -2.57
CA GLU A 352 -5.56 -17.25 -2.26
C GLU A 352 -6.24 -16.09 -1.49
N GLY A 353 -7.39 -15.63 -1.99
CA GLY A 353 -8.18 -14.56 -1.37
C GLY A 353 -9.46 -15.05 -0.69
N ASP A 354 -9.85 -16.30 -0.88
CA ASP A 354 -11.06 -16.90 -0.31
C ASP A 354 -10.83 -17.40 1.10
N GLN A 355 -11.57 -16.85 2.08
CA GLN A 355 -11.37 -17.19 3.50
C GLN A 355 -11.62 -18.66 3.81
N PHE A 356 -12.57 -19.30 3.14
CA PHE A 356 -12.79 -20.73 3.34
C PHE A 356 -11.56 -21.56 2.93
N ARG A 357 -10.99 -21.27 1.75
CA ARG A 357 -9.81 -21.97 1.24
C ARG A 357 -8.56 -21.65 2.08
N ILE A 358 -8.41 -20.41 2.54
CA ILE A 358 -7.33 -20.01 3.45
C ILE A 358 -7.42 -20.84 4.75
N ARG A 359 -8.61 -20.95 5.34
CA ARG A 359 -8.85 -21.76 6.54
C ARG A 359 -8.47 -23.22 6.34
N GLU A 360 -8.97 -23.84 5.28
CA GLU A 360 -8.67 -25.26 4.97
C GLU A 360 -7.17 -25.47 4.73
N LYS A 361 -6.52 -24.50 4.07
CA LYS A 361 -5.08 -24.57 3.84
C LYS A 361 -4.29 -24.48 5.15
N LEU A 362 -4.62 -23.54 6.02
CA LEU A 362 -3.97 -23.40 7.34
C LEU A 362 -4.15 -24.67 8.19
N LYS A 363 -5.34 -25.25 8.21
CA LYS A 363 -5.63 -26.52 8.95
C LYS A 363 -4.85 -27.72 8.44
N SER A 364 -4.35 -27.69 7.21
CA SER A 364 -3.56 -28.78 6.63
C SER A 364 -2.10 -28.83 7.11
N TYR A 365 -1.68 -27.86 7.96
CA TYR A 365 -0.34 -27.80 8.53
C TYR A 365 -0.37 -27.93 10.06
N ASP A 366 0.70 -28.48 10.60
CA ASP A 366 0.97 -28.46 12.04
C ASP A 366 1.53 -27.09 12.43
N LEU A 367 0.62 -26.15 12.69
CA LEU A 367 0.95 -24.77 13.06
C LEU A 367 0.85 -24.59 14.58
N THR A 368 1.67 -23.70 15.12
CA THR A 368 1.61 -23.28 16.51
C THR A 368 1.29 -21.77 16.63
N MET A 369 1.32 -21.05 15.51
CA MET A 369 0.97 -19.63 15.44
C MET A 369 0.50 -19.25 14.04
N ILE A 370 -0.43 -18.32 13.94
CA ILE A 370 -0.83 -17.67 12.70
C ILE A 370 -0.57 -16.18 12.79
N LEU A 371 0.15 -15.63 11.81
CA LEU A 371 0.25 -14.20 11.58
C LEU A 371 -0.65 -13.85 10.39
N GLY A 372 -1.68 -13.04 10.61
CA GLY A 372 -2.69 -12.81 9.59
C GLY A 372 -3.50 -11.55 9.81
N SER A 373 -4.76 -11.61 9.47
CA SER A 373 -5.75 -10.56 9.71
C SER A 373 -6.71 -10.96 10.84
N THR A 374 -7.70 -10.13 11.12
CA THR A 374 -8.78 -10.50 12.07
C THR A 374 -9.53 -11.76 11.64
N TYR A 375 -9.59 -12.06 10.33
CA TYR A 375 -10.30 -13.24 9.83
C TYR A 375 -9.65 -14.57 10.24
N GLU A 376 -8.36 -14.60 10.48
CA GLU A 376 -7.65 -15.81 10.91
C GLU A 376 -7.84 -16.15 12.39
N LYS A 377 -8.41 -15.23 13.19
CA LYS A 377 -8.69 -15.49 14.62
C LYS A 377 -9.60 -16.69 14.86
N GLU A 378 -10.64 -16.83 14.03
CA GLU A 378 -11.53 -17.99 14.11
C GLU A 378 -10.77 -19.30 13.90
N THR A 379 -9.94 -19.34 12.85
CA THR A 379 -9.12 -20.51 12.51
C THR A 379 -8.11 -20.84 13.61
N ALA A 380 -7.44 -19.83 14.17
CA ALA A 380 -6.51 -20.01 15.29
C ALA A 380 -7.21 -20.54 16.55
N GLY A 381 -8.41 -20.02 16.85
CA GLY A 381 -9.25 -20.50 17.95
C GLY A 381 -9.66 -21.96 17.78
N GLU A 382 -10.05 -22.38 16.56
CA GLU A 382 -10.40 -23.78 16.26
C GLU A 382 -9.19 -24.72 16.40
N LEU A 383 -7.98 -24.24 16.07
CA LEU A 383 -6.73 -24.99 16.21
C LEU A 383 -6.14 -24.93 17.63
N GLY A 384 -6.62 -24.03 18.49
CA GLY A 384 -6.09 -23.84 19.84
C GLY A 384 -4.67 -23.24 19.83
N ILE A 385 -4.34 -22.36 18.87
CA ILE A 385 -3.01 -21.77 18.70
C ILE A 385 -3.07 -20.23 18.76
N ALA A 386 -1.90 -19.60 18.94
CA ALA A 386 -1.78 -18.15 18.98
C ALA A 386 -2.03 -17.52 17.61
N GLN A 387 -2.55 -16.27 17.61
CA GLN A 387 -2.72 -15.46 16.41
C GLN A 387 -2.32 -14.00 16.66
N ALA A 388 -1.58 -13.40 15.74
CA ALA A 388 -1.32 -11.97 15.72
C ALA A 388 -1.86 -11.32 14.44
N THR A 389 -2.54 -10.18 14.59
CA THR A 389 -3.07 -9.41 13.46
C THR A 389 -1.98 -8.49 12.92
N ILE A 390 -1.40 -8.84 11.77
CA ILE A 390 -0.33 -8.09 11.09
C ILE A 390 -0.77 -7.54 9.72
N SER A 391 -1.89 -7.99 9.19
CA SER A 391 -2.40 -7.63 7.87
C SER A 391 -3.87 -7.20 7.92
N MET A 392 -4.35 -6.61 6.82
CA MET A 392 -5.76 -6.24 6.67
C MET A 392 -6.63 -7.44 6.26
N PRO A 393 -7.93 -7.46 6.61
CA PRO A 393 -8.62 -6.46 7.43
C PRO A 393 -8.32 -6.59 8.93
N SER A 394 -8.28 -5.44 9.62
CA SER A 394 -8.15 -5.38 11.07
C SER A 394 -9.38 -4.69 11.66
N THR A 395 -10.19 -5.43 12.41
CA THR A 395 -11.40 -4.93 13.09
C THR A 395 -11.29 -4.99 14.61
N ASP A 396 -10.21 -5.51 15.11
CA ASP A 396 -9.95 -5.80 16.52
C ASP A 396 -8.98 -4.82 17.19
N ARG A 397 -8.33 -3.98 16.41
CA ARG A 397 -7.44 -2.93 16.92
C ARG A 397 -7.42 -1.71 16.02
N VAL A 398 -7.13 -0.56 16.59
CA VAL A 398 -6.86 0.69 15.86
C VAL A 398 -5.36 0.78 15.62
N VAL A 399 -4.97 0.99 14.36
CA VAL A 399 -3.57 1.19 13.95
C VAL A 399 -3.43 2.58 13.37
N LEU A 400 -2.66 3.45 14.03
CA LEU A 400 -2.44 4.84 13.61
C LEU A 400 -1.01 5.02 13.06
N ASN A 401 -0.01 4.80 13.92
CA ASN A 401 1.41 4.96 13.58
C ASN A 401 2.23 3.74 14.07
N HIS A 402 1.59 2.58 14.12
CA HIS A 402 2.27 1.31 14.41
C HIS A 402 3.12 0.92 13.20
N LYS A 403 4.30 0.38 13.42
CA LYS A 403 5.26 0.09 12.35
C LYS A 403 5.88 -1.29 12.49
N TYR A 404 6.18 -1.88 11.35
CA TYR A 404 7.02 -3.09 11.28
C TYR A 404 8.30 -2.85 10.48
N ALA A 405 8.34 -1.79 9.64
CA ALA A 405 9.52 -1.45 8.87
C ALA A 405 10.73 -1.13 9.74
N GLY A 406 11.90 -1.36 9.19
CA GLY A 406 13.17 -0.95 9.74
C GLY A 406 13.64 -1.74 10.95
N TYR A 407 14.50 -1.11 11.68
CA TYR A 407 15.07 -1.65 12.91
C TYR A 407 14.10 -1.52 14.08
N GLU A 408 13.42 -0.39 14.24
CA GLU A 408 12.46 -0.21 15.33
C GLU A 408 11.21 -1.05 15.12
N GLY A 409 10.75 -1.15 13.87
CA GLY A 409 9.54 -1.89 13.55
C GLY A 409 9.64 -3.40 13.78
N CYS A 410 10.81 -3.99 13.64
CA CYS A 410 10.96 -5.41 13.93
C CYS A 410 10.81 -5.74 15.43
N ILE A 411 11.17 -4.83 16.33
CA ILE A 411 10.92 -4.97 17.77
C ILE A 411 9.41 -5.02 18.00
N THR A 412 8.68 -4.09 17.39
CA THR A 412 7.22 -4.02 17.45
C THR A 412 6.56 -5.30 16.94
N LEU A 413 7.06 -5.86 15.82
CA LEU A 413 6.53 -7.12 15.29
C LEU A 413 6.78 -8.29 16.26
N VAL A 414 7.93 -8.34 16.91
CA VAL A 414 8.23 -9.33 17.95
C VAL A 414 7.25 -9.18 19.13
N GLU A 415 7.06 -7.98 19.65
CA GLU A 415 6.13 -7.72 20.74
C GLU A 415 4.71 -8.16 20.40
N ASP A 416 4.22 -7.82 19.19
CA ASP A 416 2.88 -8.22 18.71
C ASP A 416 2.71 -9.75 18.62
N THR A 417 3.78 -10.49 18.32
CA THR A 417 3.73 -11.96 18.27
C THR A 417 3.61 -12.57 19.67
N TYR A 418 4.06 -11.88 20.72
CA TYR A 418 4.00 -12.37 22.10
C TYR A 418 2.77 -11.92 22.88
N TYR A 419 2.17 -10.80 22.52
CA TYR A 419 1.03 -10.24 23.27
C TYR A 419 -0.24 -11.10 23.23
N ASN A 420 -0.31 -12.06 22.35
CA ASN A 420 -1.49 -12.89 22.10
C ASN A 420 -1.34 -14.35 22.62
N TYR A 421 -0.45 -14.58 23.57
CA TYR A 421 -0.33 -15.85 24.31
C TYR A 421 -1.23 -15.93 25.51
#